data_7fe493147e4e6a6eba1f321b7b70029f
#
_entry.id   7fe493147e4e6a6eba1f321b7b70029f
#
_cell.length_a   1.000
_cell.length_b   1.000
_cell.length_c   1.000
_cell.angle_alpha   90.00
_cell.angle_beta   90.00
_cell.angle_gamma   90.00
#
_symmetry.space_group_name_H-M   'P 1'
#
loop_
_entity.id
_entity.type
_entity.pdbx_description
1 polymer ?
#
loop_
_entity_poly.entity_id
_entity_poly.type
_entity_poly.pdbx_seq_one_letter_code
_entity_poly.pdbx_strand_id
1 'polypeptide(L)'
;MGETQVASAQSFVLAFDSTHAAMAAQAAFKAAGASFALIPTPREISAGCGMSLKFKAEGAAEAQAFVADTVTGDAAKYATLYEATGYTKLS
;
A
#
# COMPACT_ATOMS: atom_id res chain seq x y z
N MET A 1 10.06 21.27 12.19
CA MET A 1 10.27 20.12 12.73
C MET A 1 9.61 18.93 12.21
N GLY A 2 8.84 18.96 11.23
CA GLY A 2 8.24 17.79 10.65
C GLY A 2 9.22 16.76 10.19
N GLU A 3 10.44 17.16 10.03
CA GLU A 3 11.43 16.26 9.50
C GLU A 3 11.71 15.10 10.42
N THR A 4 11.47 15.23 11.69
CA THR A 4 11.70 14.11 12.56
C THR A 4 10.74 12.98 12.28
N GLN A 5 9.53 13.28 11.87
CA GLN A 5 8.63 12.21 11.50
C GLN A 5 9.03 11.56 10.22
N VAL A 6 9.58 12.35 9.31
CA VAL A 6 10.05 11.78 8.06
C VAL A 6 11.13 10.74 8.31
N ALA A 7 11.98 11.01 9.29
CA ALA A 7 13.07 10.09 9.59
C ALA A 7 12.57 8.73 10.06
N SER A 8 11.41 8.66 10.71
CA SER A 8 10.90 7.37 11.17
C SER A 8 9.89 6.75 10.21
N ALA A 9 9.53 7.44 9.13
CA ALA A 9 8.57 6.89 8.19
C ALA A 9 9.21 5.83 7.31
N GLN A 10 8.45 4.77 7.06
CA GLN A 10 8.87 3.67 6.20
C GLN A 10 7.96 3.60 5.00
N SER A 11 8.48 3.06 3.90
CA SER A 11 7.70 2.89 2.68
C SER A 11 7.10 1.50 2.63
N PHE A 12 5.88 1.43 2.13
CA PHE A 12 5.16 0.18 1.98
C PHE A 12 4.56 0.11 0.60
N VAL A 13 4.35 -1.10 0.10
CA VAL A 13 3.78 -1.33 -1.21
C VAL A 13 2.55 -2.20 -1.05
N LEU A 14 1.44 -1.74 -1.60
CA LEU A 14 0.21 -2.51 -1.63
C LEU A 14 0.00 -3.01 -3.05
N ALA A 15 0.15 -4.31 -3.24
CA ALA A 15 0.04 -4.93 -4.55
C ALA A 15 -1.32 -5.58 -4.71
N PHE A 16 -1.77 -5.73 -5.95
CA PHE A 16 -3.11 -6.22 -6.24
C PHE A 16 -3.08 -7.30 -7.30
N ASP A 17 -3.99 -8.27 -7.16
CA ASP A 17 -4.19 -9.29 -8.18
C ASP A 17 -5.29 -8.93 -9.16
N SER A 18 -5.89 -7.76 -9.02
CA SER A 18 -6.99 -7.32 -9.86
C SER A 18 -6.87 -5.83 -10.12
N THR A 19 -7.01 -5.45 -11.38
CA THR A 19 -7.01 -4.03 -11.75
C THR A 19 -8.15 -3.28 -11.08
N HIS A 20 -9.31 -3.91 -10.99
CA HIS A 20 -10.46 -3.33 -10.30
C HIS A 20 -10.14 -3.02 -8.85
N ALA A 21 -9.46 -3.95 -8.17
CA ALA A 21 -9.08 -3.77 -6.78
C ALA A 21 -8.10 -2.61 -6.64
N ALA A 22 -7.14 -2.52 -7.56
CA ALA A 22 -6.16 -1.44 -7.53
C ALA A 22 -6.84 -0.08 -7.69
N MET A 23 -7.80 0.01 -8.61
CA MET A 23 -8.50 1.27 -8.83
C MET A 23 -9.36 1.65 -7.64
N ALA A 24 -10.04 0.68 -7.04
CA ALA A 24 -10.85 0.95 -5.86
C ALA A 24 -10.00 1.41 -4.69
N ALA A 25 -8.84 0.78 -4.51
CA ALA A 25 -7.94 1.16 -3.43
C ALA A 25 -7.37 2.56 -3.66
N GLN A 26 -7.04 2.90 -4.90
CA GLN A 26 -6.56 4.23 -5.22
C GLN A 26 -7.60 5.29 -4.87
N ALA A 27 -8.85 5.03 -5.21
CA ALA A 27 -9.92 5.96 -4.88
C ALA A 27 -10.10 6.08 -3.37
N ALA A 28 -9.98 4.97 -2.65
CA ALA A 28 -10.11 4.99 -1.20
C ALA A 28 -8.97 5.75 -0.54
N PHE A 29 -7.74 5.60 -1.03
CA PHE A 29 -6.61 6.36 -0.52
C PHE A 29 -6.81 7.85 -0.73
N LYS A 30 -7.30 8.24 -1.90
CA LYS A 30 -7.59 9.64 -2.18
C LYS A 30 -8.67 10.18 -1.25
N ALA A 31 -9.71 9.41 -1.04
CA ALA A 31 -10.81 9.83 -0.17
C ALA A 31 -10.34 9.99 1.26
N ALA A 32 -9.37 9.18 1.67
CA ALA A 32 -8.81 9.27 3.03
C ALA A 32 -7.80 10.40 3.16
N GLY A 33 -7.46 11.08 2.07
CA GLY A 33 -6.48 12.16 2.10
C GLY A 33 -5.06 11.65 2.22
N ALA A 34 -4.81 10.40 1.91
CA ALA A 34 -3.49 9.81 2.05
C ALA A 34 -2.60 10.17 0.86
N SER A 35 -1.32 10.35 1.14
CA SER A 35 -0.33 10.53 0.09
C SER A 35 0.15 9.17 -0.38
N PHE A 36 0.17 8.98 -1.69
CA PHE A 36 0.63 7.71 -2.25
C PHE A 36 1.13 7.94 -3.67
N ALA A 37 1.87 6.96 -4.17
CA ALA A 37 2.31 6.97 -5.55
C ALA A 37 1.85 5.68 -6.22
N LEU A 38 1.38 5.81 -7.46
CA LEU A 38 1.02 4.65 -8.25
C LEU A 38 2.28 4.21 -8.98
N ILE A 39 2.72 2.98 -8.74
CA ILE A 39 3.97 2.48 -9.30
C ILE A 39 3.72 1.16 -10.02
N PRO A 40 4.61 0.80 -10.94
CA PRO A 40 4.57 -0.56 -11.49
C PRO A 40 4.88 -1.56 -10.38
N THR A 41 4.21 -2.69 -10.39
CA THR A 41 4.47 -3.71 -9.38
C THR A 41 5.90 -4.20 -9.49
N PRO A 42 6.68 -4.17 -8.40
CA PRO A 42 8.05 -4.64 -8.44
C PRO A 42 8.12 -6.11 -8.84
N ARG A 43 9.22 -6.47 -9.50
CA ARG A 43 9.42 -7.84 -9.95
C ARG A 43 9.40 -8.85 -8.83
N GLU A 44 9.89 -8.43 -7.67
CA GLU A 44 9.96 -9.29 -6.50
C GLU A 44 8.59 -9.66 -5.98
N ILE A 45 7.58 -8.89 -6.36
CA ILE A 45 6.20 -9.14 -5.95
C ILE A 45 5.47 -9.78 -7.12
N SER A 46 4.88 -10.95 -6.89
CA SER A 46 4.11 -11.62 -7.90
C SER A 46 2.64 -11.27 -7.72
N ALA A 47 2.11 -10.44 -8.58
CA ALA A 47 0.72 -10.02 -8.51
C ALA A 47 0.15 -9.93 -9.92
N GLY A 48 -1.14 -10.22 -10.05
CA GLY A 48 -1.79 -10.26 -11.35
C GLY A 48 -1.98 -8.90 -11.99
N CYS A 49 -2.13 -7.87 -11.18
CA CYS A 49 -2.24 -6.50 -11.68
C CYS A 49 -0.83 -5.92 -11.76
N GLY A 50 -0.52 -5.24 -12.85
CA GLY A 50 0.80 -4.66 -13.02
C GLY A 50 1.06 -3.38 -12.23
N MET A 51 0.12 -2.95 -11.40
CA MET A 51 0.23 -1.68 -10.68
C MET A 51 0.09 -1.89 -9.19
N SER A 52 0.78 -1.06 -8.43
CA SER A 52 0.77 -1.10 -6.97
C SER A 52 0.73 0.32 -6.43
N LEU A 53 0.35 0.44 -5.16
CA LEU A 53 0.37 1.72 -4.47
C LEU A 53 1.52 1.73 -3.48
N LYS A 54 2.34 2.77 -3.54
CA LYS A 54 3.42 2.97 -2.59
C LYS A 54 3.06 4.10 -1.66
N PHE A 55 3.17 3.87 -0.36
CA PHE A 55 2.82 4.88 0.63
C PHE A 55 3.73 4.74 1.83
N LYS A 56 3.66 5.71 2.73
CA LYS A 56 4.50 5.73 3.92
C LYS A 56 3.67 5.61 5.17
N ALA A 57 4.23 4.96 6.18
CA ALA A 57 3.63 4.84 7.50
C ALA A 57 4.76 4.74 8.50
N GLU A 58 4.44 4.87 9.78
CA GLU A 58 5.47 4.87 10.81
C GLU A 58 6.00 3.49 11.12
N GLY A 59 5.26 2.46 10.74
CA GLY A 59 5.71 1.09 10.94
C GLY A 59 4.73 0.13 10.34
N ALA A 60 5.07 -1.17 10.38
CA ALA A 60 4.24 -2.19 9.77
C ALA A 60 2.85 -2.24 10.40
N ALA A 61 2.76 -2.10 11.71
CA ALA A 61 1.47 -2.15 12.39
C ALA A 61 0.56 -1.02 11.94
N GLU A 62 1.11 0.18 11.79
CA GLU A 62 0.33 1.32 11.33
C GLU A 62 -0.08 1.14 9.88
N ALA A 63 0.82 0.64 9.04
CA ALA A 63 0.50 0.40 7.65
C ALA A 63 -0.62 -0.63 7.52
N GLN A 64 -0.55 -1.70 8.29
CA GLN A 64 -1.59 -2.72 8.28
C GLN A 64 -2.93 -2.17 8.74
N ALA A 65 -2.92 -1.37 9.79
CA ALA A 65 -4.15 -0.77 10.31
C ALA A 65 -4.77 0.20 9.31
N PHE A 66 -3.94 1.00 8.67
CA PHE A 66 -4.43 1.95 7.68
C PHE A 66 -5.06 1.23 6.49
N VAL A 67 -4.39 0.19 6.00
CA VAL A 67 -4.91 -0.57 4.88
C VAL A 67 -6.22 -1.27 5.25
N ALA A 68 -6.27 -1.84 6.45
CA ALA A 68 -7.48 -2.53 6.90
C ALA A 68 -8.67 -1.58 6.99
N ASP A 69 -8.42 -0.34 7.38
CA ASP A 69 -9.47 0.66 7.50
C ASP A 69 -9.88 1.25 6.15
N THR A 70 -8.92 1.41 5.26
CA THR A 70 -9.11 2.16 4.03
C THR A 70 -9.51 1.27 2.87
N VAL A 71 -8.89 0.11 2.74
CA VAL A 71 -9.13 -0.82 1.63
C VAL A 71 -10.02 -1.94 2.15
N THR A 72 -11.28 -1.94 1.72
CA THR A 72 -12.27 -2.87 2.24
C THR A 72 -12.99 -3.58 1.10
N GLY A 73 -13.80 -4.56 1.43
CA GLY A 73 -14.61 -5.29 0.46
C GLY A 73 -13.76 -6.10 -0.50
N ASP A 74 -14.18 -6.10 -1.76
CA ASP A 74 -13.47 -6.87 -2.78
C ASP A 74 -12.06 -6.40 -3.00
N ALA A 75 -11.80 -5.10 -2.84
CA ALA A 75 -10.46 -4.58 -3.01
C ALA A 75 -9.49 -5.21 -2.00
N ALA A 76 -9.95 -5.40 -0.78
CA ALA A 76 -9.12 -6.01 0.26
C ALA A 76 -8.77 -7.45 -0.06
N LYS A 77 -9.68 -8.17 -0.70
CA LYS A 77 -9.47 -9.56 -1.06
C LYS A 77 -8.28 -9.77 -1.96
N TYR A 78 -8.03 -8.82 -2.85
CA TYR A 78 -6.98 -8.96 -3.86
C TYR A 78 -5.76 -8.12 -3.55
N ALA A 79 -5.67 -7.58 -2.34
CA ALA A 79 -4.57 -6.71 -1.94
C ALA A 79 -3.62 -7.45 -1.01
N THR A 80 -2.33 -7.25 -1.22
CA THR A 80 -1.30 -7.80 -0.34
C THR A 80 -0.32 -6.70 0.01
N LEU A 81 -0.03 -6.54 1.28
CA LEU A 81 0.82 -5.48 1.78
C LEU A 81 2.24 -5.99 1.98
N TYR A 82 3.22 -5.22 1.50
CA TYR A 82 4.64 -5.54 1.62
C TYR A 82 5.39 -4.35 2.18
N GLU A 83 6.47 -4.63 2.90
CA GLU A 83 7.46 -3.59 3.19
C GLU A 83 8.24 -3.32 1.92
N ALA A 84 8.52 -2.04 1.65
CA ALA A 84 9.27 -1.68 0.45
C ALA A 84 10.73 -2.14 0.53
N THR A 85 11.26 -2.31 1.74
CA THR A 85 12.61 -2.79 1.92
C THR A 85 12.62 -4.31 1.85
N GLY A 86 13.07 -4.87 0.74
CA GLY A 86 13.14 -6.31 0.57
C GLY A 86 11.81 -6.97 0.27
N TYR A 87 10.72 -6.21 0.23
CA TYR A 87 9.38 -6.69 -0.11
C TYR A 87 8.93 -7.86 0.77
N THR A 88 9.09 -7.70 2.07
CA THR A 88 8.59 -8.67 3.03
C THR A 88 7.08 -8.56 3.12
N LYS A 89 6.40 -9.68 2.93
CA LYS A 89 4.94 -9.72 2.97
C LYS A 89 4.44 -9.51 4.38
N LEU A 90 3.50 -8.59 4.56
CA LEU A 90 2.94 -8.26 5.87
C LEU A 90 1.52 -8.76 6.04
N SER A 91 0.83 -9.10 4.96
CA SER A 91 -0.56 -9.55 5.08
C SER A 91 -0.88 -10.66 4.12
#